data_4cc34728a14cccbe6777177d5dc735c7
#
_entry.id   4cc34728a14cccbe6777177d5dc735c7
#
_cell.length_a   1.000
_cell.length_b   1.000
_cell.length_c   1.000
_cell.angle_alpha   90.00
_cell.angle_beta   90.00
_cell.angle_gamma   90.00
#
_symmetry.space_group_name_H-M   'P 1'
#
loop_
_entity.id
_entity.type
_entity.pdbx_description
1 polymer ?
#
loop_
_entity_poly.entity_id
_entity_poly.type
_entity_poly.pdbx_seq_one_letter_code
_entity_poly.pdbx_strand_id
1 'polypeptide(L)'
;MPRYFFNVSLEEHLLPDPEGQELPDPDGAWETARRIAGDAMSVDAGGPVNWHACHVEVRDAGGEIVLELPFLEAVEITGDRPH
;
A
#
# COMPACT_ATOMS: atom_id res chain seq x y z
N MET A 1 15.22 -12.82 6.62
CA MET A 1 14.36 -11.64 6.70
C MET A 1 12.92 -12.07 6.43
N PRO A 2 11.96 -11.50 7.14
CA PRO A 2 10.58 -11.88 6.90
C PRO A 2 10.11 -11.44 5.52
N ARG A 3 9.16 -12.16 4.98
CA ARG A 3 8.58 -11.84 3.69
C ARG A 3 7.18 -11.24 3.90
N TYR A 4 6.94 -10.11 3.25
CA TYR A 4 5.66 -9.41 3.34
C TYR A 4 5.00 -9.39 1.97
N PHE A 5 3.70 -9.49 1.96
CA PHE A 5 2.90 -9.51 0.74
C PHE A 5 2.03 -8.25 0.71
N PHE A 6 2.13 -7.50 -0.37
CA PHE A 6 1.49 -6.20 -0.50
C PHE A 6 0.31 -6.30 -1.46
N ASN A 7 -0.84 -6.61 -0.91
CA ASN A 7 -2.06 -6.73 -1.71
C ASN A 7 -2.71 -5.37 -1.83
N VAL A 8 -3.02 -4.97 -3.04
CA VAL A 8 -3.60 -3.65 -3.29
C VAL A 8 -5.08 -3.78 -3.55
N SER A 9 -5.88 -3.09 -2.78
CA SER A 9 -7.33 -3.08 -2.96
C SER A 9 -7.74 -1.78 -3.62
N LEU A 10 -8.30 -1.86 -4.81
CA LEU A 10 -8.73 -0.72 -5.60
C LEU A 10 -10.23 -0.79 -5.79
N GLU A 11 -10.95 -0.06 -4.99
CA GLU A 11 -12.40 -0.07 -5.06
C GLU A 11 -12.93 -1.50 -4.92
N GLU A 12 -13.39 -2.08 -6.00
CA GLU A 12 -13.94 -3.43 -5.98
C GLU A 12 -12.93 -4.49 -6.39
N HIS A 13 -11.72 -4.10 -6.75
CA HIS A 13 -10.74 -5.03 -7.24
C HIS A 13 -9.64 -5.25 -6.23
N LEU A 14 -9.21 -6.48 -6.07
CA LEU A 14 -8.08 -6.81 -5.24
C LEU A 14 -6.95 -7.31 -6.12
N LEU A 15 -5.79 -6.71 -6.02
CA LEU A 15 -4.61 -7.11 -6.75
C LEU A 15 -3.66 -7.79 -5.77
N PRO A 16 -3.64 -9.11 -5.75
CA PRO A 16 -2.77 -9.81 -4.80
C PRO A 16 -1.32 -9.75 -5.23
N ASP A 17 -0.44 -9.84 -4.27
CA ASP A 17 1.00 -9.89 -4.53
C ASP A 17 1.46 -11.33 -4.36
N PRO A 18 1.69 -12.07 -5.44
CA PRO A 18 2.02 -13.48 -5.32
C PRO A 18 3.44 -13.76 -4.86
N GLU A 19 4.33 -12.79 -4.98
CA GLU A 19 5.74 -13.03 -4.67
C GLU A 19 6.18 -12.43 -3.36
N GLY A 20 5.66 -11.30 -3.00
CA GLY A 20 6.06 -10.63 -1.78
C GLY A 20 7.44 -10.01 -1.88
N GLN A 21 7.88 -9.41 -0.80
CA GLN A 21 9.21 -8.84 -0.67
C GLN A 21 9.79 -9.18 0.68
N GLU A 22 11.07 -9.41 0.73
CA GLU A 22 11.76 -9.61 1.99
C GLU A 22 12.21 -8.29 2.54
N LEU A 23 11.81 -7.98 3.75
CA LEU A 23 12.13 -6.72 4.41
C LEU A 23 12.53 -6.99 5.84
N PRO A 24 13.36 -6.14 6.41
CA PRO A 24 13.91 -6.43 7.74
C PRO A 24 12.89 -6.32 8.88
N ASP A 25 11.88 -5.47 8.72
CA ASP A 25 10.98 -5.21 9.83
C ASP A 25 9.67 -4.62 9.33
N PRO A 26 8.67 -4.47 10.19
CA PRO A 26 7.40 -3.87 9.81
C PRO A 26 7.50 -2.41 9.35
N ASP A 27 8.50 -1.67 9.82
CA ASP A 27 8.70 -0.30 9.37
C ASP A 27 9.04 -0.27 7.89
N GLY A 28 9.85 -1.20 7.44
CA GLY A 28 10.15 -1.34 6.02
C GLY A 28 8.92 -1.68 5.22
N ALA A 29 8.06 -2.51 5.77
CA ALA A 29 6.81 -2.88 5.12
C ALA A 29 5.90 -1.66 5.00
N TRP A 30 5.83 -0.84 6.04
CA TRP A 30 5.00 0.36 6.03
C TRP A 30 5.48 1.35 4.95
N GLU A 31 6.78 1.55 4.86
CA GLU A 31 7.36 2.46 3.87
C GLU A 31 7.13 1.95 2.46
N THR A 32 7.23 0.66 2.25
CA THR A 32 6.98 0.06 0.95
C THR A 32 5.51 0.22 0.57
N ALA A 33 4.60 0.00 1.51
CA ALA A 33 3.18 0.17 1.26
C ALA A 33 2.86 1.62 0.90
N ARG A 34 3.46 2.57 1.57
CA ARG A 34 3.27 3.99 1.30
C ARG A 34 3.74 4.34 -0.11
N ARG A 35 4.87 3.79 -0.51
CA ARG A 35 5.41 4.03 -1.85
C ARG A 35 4.51 3.42 -2.91
N ILE A 36 3.99 2.22 -2.67
CA ILE A 36 3.09 1.57 -3.60
C ILE A 36 1.83 2.42 -3.80
N ALA A 37 1.26 2.91 -2.72
CA ALA A 37 0.07 3.75 -2.80
C ALA A 37 0.35 5.03 -3.56
N GLY A 38 1.47 5.67 -3.28
CA GLY A 38 1.86 6.90 -3.96
C GLY A 38 2.08 6.69 -5.44
N ASP A 39 2.75 5.62 -5.80
CA ASP A 39 3.02 5.30 -7.19
C ASP A 39 1.72 5.01 -7.94
N ALA A 40 0.80 4.31 -7.32
CA ALA A 40 -0.47 3.99 -7.96
C ALA A 40 -1.27 5.26 -8.22
N MET A 41 -1.29 6.17 -7.28
CA MET A 41 -2.00 7.42 -7.45
C MET A 41 -1.34 8.33 -8.48
N SER A 42 -0.03 8.28 -8.61
CA SER A 42 0.69 9.11 -9.56
C SER A 42 0.49 8.63 -10.99
N VAL A 43 0.44 7.33 -11.18
CA VAL A 43 0.33 6.75 -12.52
C VAL A 43 -1.07 6.94 -13.09
N ASP A 44 -2.07 6.80 -12.27
CA ASP A 44 -3.44 6.83 -12.75
C ASP A 44 -3.92 8.26 -12.90
N ALA A 45 -3.75 8.80 -14.06
CA ALA A 45 -4.24 10.12 -14.35
C ALA A 45 -5.44 10.09 -15.23
N GLY A 46 -5.91 8.95 -15.58
CA GLY A 46 -6.87 8.85 -16.64
C GLY A 46 -8.31 8.85 -16.27
N GLY A 47 -8.63 8.72 -15.05
CA GLY A 47 -10.01 8.63 -14.71
C GLY A 47 -10.31 8.81 -13.27
N PRO A 48 -11.55 8.91 -12.94
CA PRO A 48 -11.95 9.09 -11.57
C PRO A 48 -11.77 7.80 -10.79
N VAL A 49 -11.00 7.85 -9.75
CA VAL A 49 -10.81 6.71 -8.86
C VAL A 49 -11.19 7.16 -7.46
N ASN A 50 -11.97 6.38 -6.80
CA ASN A 50 -12.35 6.69 -5.43
C ASN A 50 -11.27 6.20 -4.48
N TRP A 51 -10.29 7.05 -4.25
CA TRP A 51 -9.15 6.68 -3.41
C TRP A 51 -9.54 6.39 -1.95
N HIS A 52 -10.72 6.85 -1.54
CA HIS A 52 -11.25 6.51 -0.22
C HIS A 52 -11.52 5.01 -0.07
N ALA A 53 -11.78 4.35 -1.19
CA ALA A 53 -12.07 2.93 -1.19
C ALA A 53 -10.85 2.08 -1.50
N CYS A 54 -9.66 2.68 -1.53
CA CYS A 54 -8.44 1.98 -1.89
C CYS A 54 -7.49 1.90 -0.72
N HIS A 55 -6.80 0.77 -0.58
CA HIS A 55 -5.81 0.62 0.47
C HIS A 55 -4.80 -0.45 0.09
N VAL A 56 -3.65 -0.45 0.79
CA VAL A 56 -2.66 -1.50 0.66
C VAL A 56 -2.77 -2.37 1.90
N GLU A 57 -2.97 -3.67 1.70
CA GLU A 57 -3.03 -4.62 2.79
C GLU A 57 -1.72 -5.38 2.82
N VAL A 58 -1.00 -5.33 3.92
CA VAL A 58 0.27 -6.02 4.06
C VAL A 58 0.08 -7.23 4.94
N ARG A 59 0.45 -8.39 4.41
CA ARG A 59 0.37 -9.64 5.17
C ARG A 59 1.75 -10.24 5.30
N ASP A 60 1.96 -10.98 6.37
CA ASP A 60 3.21 -11.69 6.57
C ASP A 60 3.15 -13.06 5.88
N ALA A 61 4.22 -13.84 6.01
CA ALA A 61 4.28 -15.15 5.38
C ALA A 61 3.27 -16.13 5.96
N GLY A 62 2.77 -15.89 7.13
CA GLY A 62 1.74 -16.72 7.72
C GLY A 62 0.33 -16.34 7.32
N GLY A 63 0.20 -15.29 6.52
CA GLY A 63 -1.10 -14.83 6.06
C GLY A 63 -1.80 -13.87 7.00
N GLU A 64 -1.12 -13.43 8.03
CA GLU A 64 -1.73 -12.48 8.97
C GLU A 64 -1.54 -11.05 8.50
N ILE A 65 -2.55 -10.22 8.71
CA ILE A 65 -2.46 -8.82 8.34
C ILE A 65 -1.52 -8.11 9.31
N VAL A 66 -0.45 -7.53 8.77
CA VAL A 66 0.51 -6.76 9.53
C VAL A 66 0.05 -5.31 9.62
N LEU A 67 -0.43 -4.78 8.52
CA LEU A 67 -0.96 -3.43 8.50
C LEU A 67 -1.85 -3.21 7.28
N GLU A 68 -2.69 -2.20 7.36
CA GLU A 68 -3.48 -1.75 6.21
C GLU A 68 -3.26 -0.25 6.08
N LEU A 69 -2.91 0.21 4.91
CA LEU A 69 -2.64 1.61 4.68
C LEU A 69 -3.61 2.16 3.66
N PRO A 70 -4.57 2.99 4.06
CA PRO A 70 -5.44 3.64 3.08
C PRO A 70 -4.63 4.56 2.18
N PHE A 71 -4.97 4.61 0.91
CA PHE A 71 -4.23 5.43 -0.05
C PHE A 71 -4.18 6.90 0.36
N LEU A 72 -5.27 7.44 0.83
CA LEU A 72 -5.30 8.84 1.22
C LEU A 72 -4.46 9.12 2.47
N GLU A 73 -4.32 8.14 3.32
CA GLU A 73 -3.45 8.30 4.48
C GLU A 73 -1.99 8.37 4.05
N ALA A 74 -1.63 7.65 3.01
CA ALA A 74 -0.28 7.71 2.47
C ALA A 74 0.03 9.11 1.96
N VAL A 75 -0.93 9.74 1.30
CA VAL A 75 -0.75 11.10 0.81
C VAL A 75 -0.58 12.07 1.97
N GLU A 76 -1.37 11.93 2.99
CA GLU A 76 -1.28 12.82 4.14
C GLU A 76 0.07 12.73 4.82
N ILE A 77 0.62 11.56 4.91
CA ILE A 77 1.89 11.35 5.56
C ILE A 77 3.02 11.97 4.74
N THR A 78 3.00 11.79 3.46
CA THR A 78 4.07 12.29 2.63
C THR A 78 3.93 13.75 2.35
N GLY A 79 2.77 14.18 2.31
CA GLY A 79 2.56 15.55 1.95
C GLY A 79 2.85 16.47 3.05
N ASP A 80 3.18 16.21 3.48
CA ASP A 80 3.46 17.10 4.12
C ASP A 80 3.49 18.28 3.80
N ARG A 81 3.16 18.65 3.49
CA ARG A 81 3.01 19.51 3.37
C ARG A 81 3.21 20.43 3.12
N PRO A 82 2.97 20.90 3.05
CA PRO A 82 3.26 21.96 2.59
C PRO A 82 3.47 22.96 3.14
N HIS A 83 3.51 23.10 3.23
CA HIS A 83 3.57 23.80 3.45
C HIS A 83 3.41 24.45 3.50
#